data_8d1b05213e74d3e39aa5ec0872773218
#
_entry.id   8d1b05213e74d3e39aa5ec0872773218
#
_cell.length_a   1.000
_cell.length_b   1.000
_cell.length_c   1.000
_cell.angle_alpha   90.00
_cell.angle_beta   90.00
_cell.angle_gamma   90.00
#
_symmetry.space_group_name_H-M   'P 1'
#
loop_
_entity.id
_entity.type
_entity.pdbx_description
1 polymer ?
#
loop_
_entity_poly.entity_id
_entity_poly.type
_entity_poly.pdbx_seq_one_letter_code
_entity_poly.pdbx_strand_id
1 'polypeptide(L)'
;MTLLAAACLVCALIPCLVFLRNLRLYRTPEPSIGPFPTLAILIPARNEAANIQAAAASVLSQDYPDFSLTILDDHSTDGTADAVRAISDPRVQLIQGAQLPSGWCGKNHALDQLARHASAPWILFMDADVRLLPGALRRIASLTHGKAMLTSGVPRQITRGFAETLIIPLIHFVLLGFLPFRRMRDSTDPAATAAVGQLMLAHRDTYLATGGHAAVAGAIHDGMALARNFRTAGHHTDLFDATSLATCRMYERAGDVWRGFVKNAAEGLGSPRLIVPVTILLGLGQVAPAILRTTHAHLPTVAFLAAWALLLSFIARAAAAIRFRQPWLSVLLHPLGILALLVIQWEGLFRKLLNRPVGWRGRTYS
;
A
#
# COMPACT_ATOMS: atom_id res chain seq x y z
N MET A 1 10.77 5.54 -36.52
CA MET A 1 11.19 6.14 -35.23
C MET A 1 10.20 7.22 -34.75
N THR A 2 9.72 8.11 -35.62
CA THR A 2 8.76 9.18 -35.22
C THR A 2 7.46 8.64 -34.61
N LEU A 3 6.88 7.58 -35.22
CA LEU A 3 5.69 6.92 -34.67
C LEU A 3 5.93 6.31 -33.27
N LEU A 4 7.09 5.71 -33.06
CA LEU A 4 7.49 5.20 -31.75
C LEU A 4 7.60 6.32 -30.72
N ALA A 5 8.25 7.42 -31.08
CA ALA A 5 8.37 8.58 -30.18
C ALA A 5 7.01 9.21 -29.85
N ALA A 6 6.08 9.26 -30.82
CA ALA A 6 4.70 9.69 -30.60
C ALA A 6 3.94 8.74 -29.66
N ALA A 7 4.09 7.43 -29.84
CA ALA A 7 3.53 6.43 -28.91
C ALA A 7 4.09 6.60 -27.48
N CYS A 8 5.39 6.85 -27.34
CA CYS A 8 6.01 7.14 -26.06
C CYS A 8 5.38 8.37 -25.39
N LEU A 9 5.17 9.44 -26.17
CA LEU A 9 4.54 10.67 -25.67
C LEU A 9 3.11 10.40 -25.15
N VAL A 10 2.29 9.65 -25.90
CA VAL A 10 0.94 9.29 -25.47
C VAL A 10 0.98 8.43 -24.21
N CYS A 11 1.85 7.41 -24.16
CA CYS A 11 2.01 6.54 -22.99
C CYS A 11 2.55 7.27 -21.75
N ALA A 12 3.25 8.39 -21.91
CA ALA A 12 3.67 9.26 -20.79
C ALA A 12 2.57 10.26 -20.38
N LEU A 13 1.85 10.82 -21.36
CA LEU A 13 0.82 11.84 -21.14
C LEU A 13 -0.36 11.31 -20.32
N ILE A 14 -0.89 10.13 -20.68
CA ILE A 14 -2.07 9.55 -20.03
C ILE A 14 -1.84 9.36 -18.52
N PRO A 15 -0.79 8.64 -18.06
CA PRO A 15 -0.54 8.48 -16.64
C PRO A 15 -0.25 9.81 -15.93
N CYS A 16 0.41 10.76 -16.59
CA CYS A 16 0.67 12.08 -16.03
C CYS A 16 -0.64 12.84 -15.75
N LEU A 17 -1.55 12.91 -16.71
CA LEU A 17 -2.85 13.58 -16.56
C LEU A 17 -3.71 12.90 -15.50
N VAL A 18 -3.76 11.55 -15.50
CA VAL A 18 -4.48 10.76 -14.50
C VAL A 18 -3.89 11.02 -13.11
N PHE A 19 -2.55 11.02 -12.98
CA PHE A 19 -1.86 11.30 -11.74
C PHE A 19 -2.22 12.69 -11.18
N LEU A 20 -2.10 13.73 -11.98
CA LEU A 20 -2.37 15.11 -11.56
C LEU A 20 -3.85 15.32 -11.17
N ARG A 21 -4.77 14.68 -11.89
CA ARG A 21 -6.19 14.65 -11.53
C ARG A 21 -6.42 13.94 -10.20
N ASN A 22 -5.86 12.75 -10.04
CA ASN A 22 -6.04 11.93 -8.85
C ASN A 22 -5.37 12.56 -7.63
N LEU A 23 -4.26 13.29 -7.80
CA LEU A 23 -3.59 14.02 -6.74
C LEU A 23 -4.51 15.05 -6.07
N ARG A 24 -5.46 15.64 -6.82
CA ARG A 24 -6.48 16.56 -6.27
C ARG A 24 -7.57 15.83 -5.48
N LEU A 25 -7.83 14.58 -5.81
CA LEU A 25 -8.84 13.73 -5.14
C LEU A 25 -8.26 13.02 -3.92
N TYR A 26 -7.00 12.60 -3.98
CA TYR A 26 -6.32 11.89 -2.92
C TYR A 26 -5.88 12.85 -1.82
N ARG A 27 -6.72 12.97 -0.79
CA ARG A 27 -6.57 13.97 0.27
C ARG A 27 -6.32 13.32 1.62
N THR A 28 -5.63 14.05 2.49
CA THR A 28 -5.59 13.76 3.92
C THR A 28 -6.95 14.10 4.52
N PRO A 29 -7.53 13.21 5.36
CA PRO A 29 -8.79 13.50 6.07
C PRO A 29 -8.63 14.73 6.97
N GLU A 30 -9.67 15.57 7.02
CA GLU A 30 -9.73 16.69 7.96
C GLU A 30 -10.04 16.20 9.37
N PRO A 31 -9.62 16.91 10.43
CA PRO A 31 -9.95 16.52 11.79
C PRO A 31 -11.46 16.51 12.02
N SER A 32 -11.99 15.47 12.65
CA SER A 32 -13.36 15.47 13.15
C SER A 32 -13.48 16.36 14.38
N ILE A 33 -14.60 17.08 14.47
CA ILE A 33 -14.97 17.86 15.66
C ILE A 33 -15.82 17.01 16.63
N GLY A 34 -16.26 15.81 16.19
CA GLY A 34 -17.12 14.88 16.91
C GLY A 34 -18.45 14.64 16.16
N PRO A 35 -19.25 13.67 16.56
CA PRO A 35 -18.96 12.68 17.61
C PRO A 35 -17.79 11.77 17.23
N PHE A 36 -17.08 11.26 18.24
CA PHE A 36 -15.96 10.32 18.04
C PHE A 36 -16.46 8.89 18.32
N PRO A 37 -16.51 8.01 17.29
CA PRO A 37 -16.85 6.61 17.55
C PRO A 37 -15.72 5.91 18.31
N THR A 38 -16.06 4.90 19.12
CA THR A 38 -15.06 4.00 19.70
C THR A 38 -14.25 3.31 18.59
N LEU A 39 -12.93 3.29 18.72
CA LEU A 39 -12.01 2.64 17.79
C LEU A 39 -11.27 1.48 18.45
N ALA A 40 -11.21 0.33 17.80
CA ALA A 40 -10.27 -0.72 18.14
C ALA A 40 -9.09 -0.68 17.17
N ILE A 41 -7.89 -0.41 17.69
CA ILE A 41 -6.65 -0.47 16.91
C ILE A 41 -6.09 -1.88 17.03
N LEU A 42 -5.83 -2.51 15.89
CA LEU A 42 -5.50 -3.93 15.77
C LEU A 42 -4.16 -4.11 15.07
N ILE A 43 -3.17 -4.65 15.79
CA ILE A 43 -1.80 -4.84 15.28
C ILE A 43 -1.46 -6.34 15.27
N PRO A 44 -1.32 -6.98 14.10
CA PRO A 44 -0.74 -8.30 13.99
C PRO A 44 0.78 -8.20 14.12
N ALA A 45 1.39 -9.01 14.99
CA ALA A 45 2.83 -8.99 15.22
C ALA A 45 3.43 -10.39 15.06
N ARG A 46 4.50 -10.50 14.27
CA ARG A 46 5.33 -11.69 14.16
C ARG A 46 6.78 -11.29 13.96
N ASN A 47 7.62 -11.56 14.95
CA ASN A 47 9.02 -11.15 14.97
C ASN A 47 9.19 -9.63 14.72
N GLU A 48 8.54 -8.85 15.58
CA GLU A 48 8.49 -7.38 15.55
C GLU A 48 9.03 -6.74 16.85
N ALA A 49 9.88 -7.43 17.61
CA ALA A 49 10.43 -6.92 18.87
C ALA A 49 11.07 -5.52 18.72
N ALA A 50 11.74 -5.26 17.59
CA ALA A 50 12.35 -3.97 17.29
C ALA A 50 11.34 -2.85 17.01
N ASN A 51 10.09 -3.18 16.66
CA ASN A 51 9.10 -2.23 16.17
C ASN A 51 7.92 -2.03 17.13
N ILE A 52 7.48 -3.10 17.82
CA ILE A 52 6.16 -3.14 18.43
C ILE A 52 5.97 -2.10 19.54
N GLN A 53 6.97 -1.83 20.37
CA GLN A 53 6.87 -0.82 21.43
C GLN A 53 6.68 0.58 20.86
N ALA A 54 7.44 0.94 19.83
CA ALA A 54 7.30 2.24 19.17
C ALA A 54 5.97 2.38 18.41
N ALA A 55 5.43 1.29 17.84
CA ALA A 55 4.10 1.27 17.26
C ALA A 55 3.03 1.54 18.32
N ALA A 56 3.05 0.77 19.40
CA ALA A 56 2.12 0.95 20.52
C ALA A 56 2.21 2.36 21.13
N ALA A 57 3.41 2.86 21.41
CA ALA A 57 3.60 4.21 21.94
C ALA A 57 3.00 5.29 21.02
N SER A 58 3.14 5.13 19.69
CA SER A 58 2.56 6.07 18.73
C SER A 58 1.02 6.09 18.73
N VAL A 59 0.39 4.95 19.06
CA VAL A 59 -1.06 4.84 19.24
C VAL A 59 -1.49 5.43 20.59
N LEU A 60 -0.80 5.04 21.67
CA LEU A 60 -1.15 5.45 23.03
C LEU A 60 -1.00 6.96 23.27
N SER A 61 -0.13 7.62 22.52
CA SER A 61 0.07 9.08 22.56
C SER A 61 -0.99 9.89 21.81
N GLN A 62 -1.98 9.24 21.19
CA GLN A 62 -3.01 9.95 20.43
C GLN A 62 -4.02 10.63 21.34
N ASP A 63 -4.33 11.89 21.02
CA ASP A 63 -5.44 12.62 21.63
C ASP A 63 -6.76 12.16 20.98
N TYR A 64 -7.28 11.04 21.47
CA TYR A 64 -8.56 10.47 21.06
C TYR A 64 -9.31 9.91 22.28
N PRO A 65 -10.61 10.22 22.47
CA PRO A 65 -11.28 9.99 23.74
C PRO A 65 -11.52 8.51 24.07
N ASP A 66 -11.81 7.68 23.08
CA ASP A 66 -12.25 6.30 23.30
C ASP A 66 -11.64 5.34 22.27
N PHE A 67 -10.59 4.64 22.67
CA PHE A 67 -9.96 3.58 21.86
C PHE A 67 -9.32 2.49 22.71
N SER A 68 -9.21 1.31 22.13
CA SER A 68 -8.43 0.19 22.62
C SER A 68 -7.32 -0.18 21.65
N LEU A 69 -6.24 -0.77 22.13
CA LEU A 69 -5.14 -1.31 21.33
C LEU A 69 -5.00 -2.81 21.61
N THR A 70 -5.31 -3.64 20.63
CA THR A 70 -5.09 -5.08 20.73
C THR A 70 -3.95 -5.50 19.81
N ILE A 71 -2.95 -6.16 20.38
CA ILE A 71 -1.79 -6.71 19.67
C ILE A 71 -1.89 -8.23 19.70
N LEU A 72 -1.82 -8.86 18.54
CA LEU A 72 -1.79 -10.33 18.44
C LEU A 72 -0.37 -10.77 18.14
N ASP A 73 0.21 -11.57 19.05
CA ASP A 73 1.49 -12.25 18.81
C ASP A 73 1.26 -13.54 18.04
N ASP A 74 1.69 -13.58 16.77
CA ASP A 74 1.57 -14.75 15.89
C ASP A 74 2.81 -15.66 16.03
N HIS A 75 3.00 -16.23 17.23
CA HIS A 75 4.09 -17.14 17.55
C HIS A 75 5.50 -16.56 17.25
N SER A 76 5.77 -15.38 17.75
CA SER A 76 7.10 -14.74 17.64
C SER A 76 8.17 -15.49 18.47
N THR A 77 9.40 -15.43 17.99
CA THR A 77 10.57 -16.06 18.62
C THR A 77 11.67 -15.07 19.02
N ASP A 78 11.41 -13.77 18.86
CA ASP A 78 12.38 -12.68 19.03
C ASP A 78 12.14 -11.81 20.27
N GLY A 79 11.21 -12.18 21.16
CA GLY A 79 10.85 -11.37 22.33
C GLY A 79 9.74 -10.36 22.08
N THR A 80 9.03 -10.41 20.94
CA THR A 80 7.90 -9.50 20.64
C THR A 80 6.84 -9.52 21.74
N ALA A 81 6.39 -10.71 22.20
CA ALA A 81 5.38 -10.83 23.24
C ALA A 81 5.82 -10.18 24.57
N ASP A 82 7.09 -10.33 24.95
CA ASP A 82 7.63 -9.73 26.19
C ASP A 82 7.72 -8.21 26.07
N ALA A 83 8.08 -7.72 24.88
CA ALA A 83 8.08 -6.28 24.60
C ALA A 83 6.67 -5.67 24.72
N VAL A 84 5.61 -6.40 24.36
CA VAL A 84 4.22 -5.95 24.54
C VAL A 84 3.79 -6.03 26.01
N ARG A 85 4.12 -7.12 26.73
CA ARG A 85 3.79 -7.27 28.17
C ARG A 85 4.42 -6.18 29.05
N ALA A 86 5.54 -5.63 28.60
CA ALA A 86 6.21 -4.53 29.30
C ALA A 86 5.48 -3.18 29.17
N ILE A 87 4.42 -3.08 28.36
CA ILE A 87 3.65 -1.84 28.19
C ILE A 87 2.60 -1.76 29.29
N SER A 88 2.79 -0.83 30.25
CA SER A 88 1.88 -0.62 31.38
C SER A 88 0.81 0.41 31.03
N ASP A 89 -0.13 0.07 30.13
CA ASP A 89 -1.28 0.93 29.78
C ASP A 89 -2.55 0.06 29.71
N PRO A 90 -3.63 0.39 30.45
CA PRO A 90 -4.84 -0.42 30.51
C PRO A 90 -5.60 -0.55 29.17
N ARG A 91 -5.29 0.32 28.21
CA ARG A 91 -5.87 0.26 26.85
C ARG A 91 -5.24 -0.82 26.00
N VAL A 92 -4.09 -1.40 26.43
CA VAL A 92 -3.34 -2.39 25.65
C VAL A 92 -3.73 -3.80 26.07
N GLN A 93 -4.04 -4.62 25.10
CA GLN A 93 -4.26 -6.05 25.27
C GLN A 93 -3.35 -6.85 24.36
N LEU A 94 -2.64 -7.83 24.91
CA LEU A 94 -1.90 -8.83 24.16
C LEU A 94 -2.75 -10.10 24.07
N ILE A 95 -2.96 -10.60 22.87
CA ILE A 95 -3.56 -11.92 22.62
C ILE A 95 -2.56 -12.83 21.89
N GLN A 96 -2.59 -14.11 22.22
CA GLN A 96 -1.78 -15.12 21.54
C GLN A 96 -2.54 -15.64 20.33
N GLY A 97 -1.90 -15.66 19.16
CA GLY A 97 -2.48 -16.21 17.95
C GLY A 97 -2.72 -17.71 18.05
N ALA A 98 -3.83 -18.17 17.50
CA ALA A 98 -4.07 -19.61 17.31
C ALA A 98 -3.14 -20.18 16.23
N GLN A 99 -3.02 -21.52 16.20
CA GLN A 99 -2.24 -22.21 15.17
C GLN A 99 -2.77 -21.87 13.77
N LEU A 100 -1.85 -21.64 12.83
CA LEU A 100 -2.19 -21.29 11.46
C LEU A 100 -2.86 -22.45 10.73
N PRO A 101 -4.13 -22.33 10.29
CA PRO A 101 -4.77 -23.36 9.50
C PRO A 101 -4.15 -23.48 8.10
N SER A 102 -4.26 -24.68 7.51
CA SER A 102 -3.82 -24.89 6.12
C SER A 102 -4.54 -23.94 5.16
N GLY A 103 -3.81 -23.42 4.17
CA GLY A 103 -4.35 -22.48 3.16
C GLY A 103 -4.46 -21.02 3.61
N TRP A 104 -4.12 -20.68 4.85
CA TRP A 104 -4.14 -19.30 5.32
C TRP A 104 -2.79 -18.61 5.18
N CYS A 105 -2.83 -17.33 4.80
CA CYS A 105 -1.71 -16.42 5.05
C CYS A 105 -1.69 -16.03 6.54
N GLY A 106 -0.53 -16.11 7.18
CA GLY A 106 -0.41 -15.84 8.63
C GLY A 106 -0.90 -14.46 9.03
N LYS A 107 -0.63 -13.42 8.22
CA LYS A 107 -1.13 -12.07 8.49
C LYS A 107 -2.67 -12.03 8.46
N ASN A 108 -3.30 -12.66 7.45
CA ASN A 108 -4.76 -12.68 7.34
C ASN A 108 -5.40 -13.41 8.50
N HIS A 109 -4.80 -14.53 8.95
CA HIS A 109 -5.29 -15.26 10.11
C HIS A 109 -5.18 -14.45 11.40
N ALA A 110 -4.09 -13.72 11.60
CA ALA A 110 -3.92 -12.83 12.74
C ALA A 110 -4.95 -11.67 12.71
N LEU A 111 -5.15 -11.05 11.54
CA LEU A 111 -6.12 -9.96 11.37
C LEU A 111 -7.58 -10.42 11.56
N ASP A 112 -7.93 -11.63 11.13
CA ASP A 112 -9.28 -12.19 11.36
C ASP A 112 -9.54 -12.44 12.85
N GLN A 113 -8.58 -13.01 13.59
CA GLN A 113 -8.68 -13.22 15.03
C GLN A 113 -8.82 -11.88 15.78
N LEU A 114 -8.00 -10.89 15.45
CA LEU A 114 -8.06 -9.54 16.01
C LEU A 114 -9.43 -8.89 15.79
N ALA A 115 -9.97 -8.96 14.58
CA ALA A 115 -11.25 -8.36 14.24
C ALA A 115 -12.43 -9.04 14.97
N ARG A 116 -12.38 -10.36 15.16
CA ARG A 116 -13.38 -11.10 15.94
C ARG A 116 -13.33 -10.77 17.43
N HIS A 117 -12.12 -10.48 17.93
CA HIS A 117 -11.92 -10.10 19.33
C HIS A 117 -12.41 -8.66 19.63
N ALA A 118 -12.35 -7.77 18.65
CA ALA A 118 -12.75 -6.38 18.80
C ALA A 118 -14.27 -6.23 19.01
N SER A 119 -14.68 -5.30 19.88
CA SER A 119 -16.08 -4.94 20.12
C SER A 119 -16.48 -3.56 19.58
N ALA A 120 -15.50 -2.69 19.30
CA ALA A 120 -15.75 -1.35 18.78
C ALA A 120 -16.39 -1.38 17.38
N PRO A 121 -17.29 -0.42 17.05
CA PRO A 121 -17.97 -0.36 15.75
C PRO A 121 -17.02 -0.12 14.58
N TRP A 122 -15.87 0.49 14.83
CA TRP A 122 -14.83 0.72 13.84
C TRP A 122 -13.49 0.11 14.27
N ILE A 123 -12.87 -0.60 13.38
CA ILE A 123 -11.59 -1.25 13.59
C ILE A 123 -10.52 -0.64 12.67
N LEU A 124 -9.38 -0.30 13.25
CA LEU A 124 -8.22 0.23 12.54
C LEU A 124 -7.11 -0.83 12.54
N PHE A 125 -6.96 -1.52 11.43
CA PHE A 125 -5.82 -2.40 11.21
C PHE A 125 -4.56 -1.56 10.95
N MET A 126 -3.49 -1.87 11.66
CA MET A 126 -2.22 -1.17 11.54
C MET A 126 -1.07 -2.18 11.58
N ASP A 127 -0.16 -2.12 10.61
CA ASP A 127 1.05 -2.95 10.63
C ASP A 127 2.02 -2.50 11.74
N ALA A 128 2.79 -3.43 12.30
CA ALA A 128 3.70 -3.16 13.42
C ALA A 128 4.86 -2.21 13.08
N ASP A 129 5.14 -1.98 11.80
CA ASP A 129 6.14 -1.04 11.28
C ASP A 129 5.58 0.37 11.00
N VAL A 130 4.29 0.59 11.24
CA VAL A 130 3.62 1.89 11.12
C VAL A 130 3.73 2.67 12.44
N ARG A 131 3.87 3.98 12.34
CA ARG A 131 3.88 4.94 13.47
C ARG A 131 2.88 6.04 13.19
N LEU A 132 1.87 6.19 14.04
CA LEU A 132 0.93 7.31 13.95
C LEU A 132 1.62 8.61 14.37
N LEU A 133 1.30 9.69 13.66
CA LEU A 133 1.72 11.04 13.99
C LEU A 133 0.66 11.72 14.88
N PRO A 134 0.99 12.77 15.62
CA PRO A 134 0.03 13.47 16.48
C PRO A 134 -1.25 13.87 15.75
N GLY A 135 -2.41 13.60 16.38
CA GLY A 135 -3.73 13.91 15.84
C GLY A 135 -4.22 12.98 14.71
N ALA A 136 -3.51 11.90 14.42
CA ALA A 136 -3.88 10.97 13.35
C ALA A 136 -5.24 10.31 13.58
N LEU A 137 -5.52 9.82 14.81
CA LEU A 137 -6.79 9.14 15.09
C LEU A 137 -8.01 10.06 14.90
N ARG A 138 -7.93 11.34 15.30
CA ARG A 138 -9.03 12.31 15.06
C ARG A 138 -9.32 12.51 13.57
N ARG A 139 -8.28 12.51 12.74
CA ARG A 139 -8.42 12.64 11.28
C ARG A 139 -8.92 11.33 10.64
N ILE A 140 -8.40 10.18 11.07
CA ILE A 140 -8.86 8.88 10.58
C ILE A 140 -10.33 8.65 10.97
N ALA A 141 -10.73 9.02 12.19
CA ALA A 141 -12.10 8.91 12.65
C ALA A 141 -13.10 9.72 11.81
N SER A 142 -12.71 10.85 11.19
CA SER A 142 -13.61 11.59 10.31
C SER A 142 -14.11 10.78 9.11
N LEU A 143 -13.36 9.76 8.70
CA LEU A 143 -13.74 8.86 7.61
C LEU A 143 -14.96 8.00 7.92
N THR A 144 -15.27 7.80 9.22
CA THR A 144 -16.45 7.03 9.66
C THR A 144 -17.78 7.68 9.29
N HIS A 145 -17.78 8.99 9.00
CA HIS A 145 -18.94 9.74 8.55
C HIS A 145 -19.17 9.63 7.03
N GLY A 146 -18.24 9.01 6.30
CA GLY A 146 -18.35 8.79 4.86
C GLY A 146 -19.18 7.55 4.52
N LYS A 147 -19.38 7.33 3.21
CA LYS A 147 -20.08 6.15 2.70
C LYS A 147 -19.22 4.89 2.60
N ALA A 148 -17.89 5.02 2.72
CA ALA A 148 -16.97 3.90 2.58
C ALA A 148 -16.92 3.07 3.87
N MET A 149 -17.18 1.78 3.76
CA MET A 149 -17.12 0.82 4.87
C MET A 149 -15.72 0.25 5.09
N LEU A 150 -14.81 0.48 4.15
CA LEU A 150 -13.38 0.21 4.26
C LEU A 150 -12.60 1.35 3.61
N THR A 151 -11.68 1.96 4.34
CA THR A 151 -10.76 2.97 3.82
C THR A 151 -9.32 2.55 4.10
N SER A 152 -8.42 2.80 3.15
CA SER A 152 -7.02 2.47 3.28
C SER A 152 -6.15 3.71 3.14
N GLY A 153 -5.24 3.92 4.10
CA GLY A 153 -4.27 5.00 4.10
C GLY A 153 -2.88 4.52 3.68
N VAL A 154 -2.21 5.29 2.83
CA VAL A 154 -0.80 5.06 2.53
C VAL A 154 0.05 5.97 3.42
N PRO A 155 0.76 5.43 4.44
CA PRO A 155 1.66 6.20 5.28
C PRO A 155 2.82 6.80 4.48
N ARG A 156 3.45 7.84 5.03
CA ARG A 156 4.72 8.31 4.52
C ARG A 156 5.75 7.19 4.60
N GLN A 157 6.26 6.78 3.45
CA GLN A 157 7.29 5.74 3.37
C GLN A 157 8.66 6.34 3.68
N ILE A 158 9.31 5.83 4.72
CA ILE A 158 10.67 6.20 5.07
C ILE A 158 11.62 5.31 4.28
N THR A 159 12.47 5.93 3.47
CA THR A 159 13.47 5.26 2.64
C THR A 159 14.86 5.76 3.00
N ARG A 160 15.80 4.88 3.28
CA ARG A 160 17.19 5.20 3.63
C ARG A 160 18.19 4.57 2.66
N GLY A 161 17.91 3.34 2.19
CA GLY A 161 18.76 2.61 1.27
C GLY A 161 18.47 2.94 -0.20
N PHE A 162 19.40 2.58 -1.10
CA PHE A 162 19.24 2.80 -2.53
C PHE A 162 18.04 2.07 -3.12
N ALA A 163 17.86 0.77 -2.83
CA ALA A 163 16.72 -0.02 -3.33
C ALA A 163 15.38 0.50 -2.78
N GLU A 164 15.34 0.92 -1.49
CA GLU A 164 14.18 1.57 -0.91
C GLU A 164 13.82 2.84 -1.68
N THR A 165 14.81 3.71 -1.95
CA THR A 165 14.65 4.97 -2.69
C THR A 165 14.23 4.76 -4.13
N LEU A 166 14.71 3.70 -4.77
CA LEU A 166 14.41 3.40 -6.17
C LEU A 166 13.00 2.86 -6.38
N ILE A 167 12.53 1.97 -5.50
CA ILE A 167 11.33 1.15 -5.72
C ILE A 167 10.12 1.64 -4.91
N ILE A 168 10.27 1.90 -3.61
CA ILE A 168 9.12 2.21 -2.72
C ILE A 168 8.34 3.45 -3.16
N PRO A 169 8.97 4.57 -3.59
CA PRO A 169 8.25 5.75 -4.05
C PRO A 169 7.35 5.54 -5.27
N LEU A 170 7.56 4.44 -6.02
CA LEU A 170 6.71 4.09 -7.17
C LEU A 170 5.30 3.66 -6.75
N ILE A 171 5.07 3.28 -5.49
CA ILE A 171 3.73 2.95 -4.97
C ILE A 171 2.75 4.08 -5.27
N HIS A 172 3.09 5.31 -4.91
CA HIS A 172 2.21 6.47 -5.18
C HIS A 172 2.08 6.78 -6.67
N PHE A 173 3.15 6.60 -7.46
CA PHE A 173 3.10 6.81 -8.90
C PHE A 173 2.14 5.82 -9.58
N VAL A 174 2.26 4.53 -9.24
CA VAL A 174 1.38 3.49 -9.78
C VAL A 174 -0.06 3.70 -9.30
N LEU A 175 -0.24 3.96 -8.00
CA LEU A 175 -1.56 4.16 -7.43
C LEU A 175 -2.29 5.34 -8.07
N LEU A 176 -1.65 6.49 -8.17
CA LEU A 176 -2.30 7.72 -8.68
C LEU A 176 -2.29 7.82 -10.20
N GLY A 177 -1.31 7.22 -10.89
CA GLY A 177 -1.20 7.27 -12.35
C GLY A 177 -2.14 6.31 -13.09
N PHE A 178 -2.64 5.27 -12.41
CA PHE A 178 -3.38 4.20 -13.09
C PHE A 178 -4.73 3.85 -12.46
N LEU A 179 -5.00 4.26 -11.22
CA LEU A 179 -6.28 3.98 -10.58
C LEU A 179 -7.37 4.97 -11.06
N PRO A 180 -8.54 4.49 -11.48
CA PRO A 180 -9.67 5.37 -11.81
C PRO A 180 -10.39 5.84 -10.54
N PHE A 181 -9.81 6.79 -9.79
CA PHE A 181 -10.29 7.25 -8.48
C PHE A 181 -11.77 7.65 -8.45
N ARG A 182 -12.27 8.34 -9.49
CA ARG A 182 -13.70 8.68 -9.55
C ARG A 182 -14.56 7.43 -9.58
N ARG A 183 -14.24 6.48 -10.49
CA ARG A 183 -14.99 5.23 -10.59
C ARG A 183 -14.93 4.44 -9.28
N MET A 184 -13.77 4.44 -8.62
CA MET A 184 -13.62 3.82 -7.30
C MET A 184 -14.60 4.44 -6.28
N ARG A 185 -14.72 5.76 -6.24
CA ARG A 185 -15.58 6.47 -5.27
C ARG A 185 -17.06 6.44 -5.62
N ASP A 186 -17.39 6.50 -6.91
CA ASP A 186 -18.76 6.63 -7.39
C ASP A 186 -19.46 5.28 -7.56
N SER A 187 -18.73 4.17 -7.51
CA SER A 187 -19.28 2.82 -7.68
C SER A 187 -18.72 1.83 -6.66
N THR A 188 -19.32 0.65 -6.62
CA THR A 188 -18.83 -0.52 -5.89
C THR A 188 -18.19 -1.56 -6.81
N ASP A 189 -17.82 -1.17 -8.05
CA ASP A 189 -17.23 -2.07 -9.04
C ASP A 189 -15.88 -2.65 -8.54
N PRO A 190 -15.77 -3.99 -8.43
CA PRO A 190 -14.54 -4.64 -7.98
C PRO A 190 -13.32 -4.40 -8.88
N ALA A 191 -13.52 -4.04 -10.16
CA ALA A 191 -12.42 -3.71 -11.07
C ALA A 191 -11.73 -2.38 -10.74
N ALA A 192 -12.41 -1.48 -10.02
CA ALA A 192 -11.88 -0.20 -9.56
C ALA A 192 -11.41 -0.27 -8.11
N THR A 193 -10.75 -1.36 -7.71
CA THR A 193 -10.26 -1.58 -6.35
C THR A 193 -8.82 -1.13 -6.19
N ALA A 194 -8.51 -0.44 -5.10
CA ALA A 194 -7.17 -0.30 -4.56
C ALA A 194 -7.20 -0.21 -3.04
N ALA A 195 -6.22 -0.82 -2.40
CA ALA A 195 -5.95 -0.68 -0.96
C ALA A 195 -4.52 -1.12 -0.65
N VAL A 196 -3.98 -0.59 0.45
CA VAL A 196 -2.67 -0.96 1.02
C VAL A 196 -2.92 -1.43 2.44
N GLY A 197 -2.46 -2.63 2.79
CA GLY A 197 -2.73 -3.28 4.06
C GLY A 197 -2.04 -2.69 5.29
N GLN A 198 -1.28 -1.59 5.15
CA GLN A 198 -0.50 -1.00 6.24
C GLN A 198 -1.34 -0.24 7.28
N LEU A 199 -2.41 0.42 6.81
CA LEU A 199 -3.30 1.21 7.65
C LEU A 199 -4.70 1.20 7.03
N MET A 200 -5.63 0.44 7.62
CA MET A 200 -6.99 0.27 7.09
C MET A 200 -8.02 0.46 8.19
N LEU A 201 -8.96 1.39 7.95
CA LEU A 201 -10.14 1.57 8.79
C LEU A 201 -11.33 0.84 8.18
N ALA A 202 -11.99 -0.02 8.94
CA ALA A 202 -13.14 -0.79 8.51
C ALA A 202 -14.31 -0.69 9.49
N HIS A 203 -15.53 -0.63 8.99
CA HIS A 203 -16.73 -0.81 9.80
C HIS A 203 -16.84 -2.29 10.19
N ARG A 204 -16.84 -2.57 11.50
CA ARG A 204 -16.68 -3.93 12.04
C ARG A 204 -17.78 -4.88 11.57
N ASP A 205 -19.05 -4.47 11.68
CA ASP A 205 -20.16 -5.38 11.33
C ASP A 205 -20.18 -5.67 9.83
N THR A 206 -19.85 -4.69 8.98
CA THR A 206 -19.68 -4.92 7.54
C THR A 206 -18.50 -5.85 7.27
N TYR A 207 -17.39 -5.68 7.98
CA TYR A 207 -16.24 -6.58 7.86
C TYR A 207 -16.62 -8.03 8.21
N LEU A 208 -17.33 -8.25 9.30
CA LEU A 208 -17.78 -9.59 9.70
C LEU A 208 -18.81 -10.17 8.72
N ALA A 209 -19.77 -9.36 8.28
CA ALA A 209 -20.80 -9.78 7.33
C ALA A 209 -20.24 -10.17 5.95
N THR A 210 -19.15 -9.52 5.51
CA THR A 210 -18.46 -9.88 4.26
C THR A 210 -17.48 -11.04 4.40
N GLY A 211 -17.35 -11.62 5.59
CA GLY A 211 -16.40 -12.69 5.92
C GLY A 211 -14.98 -12.20 6.17
N GLY A 212 -14.71 -10.90 6.09
CA GLY A 212 -13.44 -10.27 6.45
C GLY A 212 -12.21 -10.93 5.80
N HIS A 213 -11.14 -11.09 6.58
CA HIS A 213 -9.93 -11.76 6.12
C HIS A 213 -10.12 -13.28 5.92
N ALA A 214 -11.14 -13.90 6.52
CA ALA A 214 -11.44 -15.31 6.28
C ALA A 214 -11.90 -15.55 4.83
N ALA A 215 -12.65 -14.64 4.23
CA ALA A 215 -13.06 -14.72 2.81
C ALA A 215 -11.88 -14.62 1.84
N VAL A 216 -10.72 -14.12 2.31
CA VAL A 216 -9.49 -13.92 1.51
C VAL A 216 -8.28 -14.59 2.17
N ALA A 217 -8.50 -15.69 2.90
CA ALA A 217 -7.55 -16.33 3.79
C ALA A 217 -6.15 -16.56 3.19
N GLY A 218 -6.07 -17.04 1.96
CA GLY A 218 -4.83 -17.34 1.24
C GLY A 218 -4.23 -16.15 0.46
N ALA A 219 -4.90 -15.00 0.41
CA ALA A 219 -4.41 -13.86 -0.37
C ALA A 219 -3.11 -13.30 0.23
N ILE A 220 -2.12 -13.08 -0.63
CA ILE A 220 -0.84 -12.53 -0.21
C ILE A 220 -0.92 -11.00 -0.10
N HIS A 221 -1.68 -10.36 -1.00
CA HIS A 221 -1.95 -8.92 -0.98
C HIS A 221 -3.28 -8.67 -0.25
N ASP A 222 -3.24 -8.79 1.09
CA ASP A 222 -4.40 -8.70 1.98
C ASP A 222 -5.30 -7.49 1.71
N GLY A 223 -4.74 -6.28 1.69
CA GLY A 223 -5.52 -5.05 1.51
C GLY A 223 -6.30 -5.02 0.19
N MET A 224 -5.67 -5.41 -0.93
CA MET A 224 -6.35 -5.46 -2.23
C MET A 224 -7.47 -6.49 -2.26
N ALA A 225 -7.21 -7.67 -1.71
CA ALA A 225 -8.18 -8.77 -1.68
C ALA A 225 -9.38 -8.41 -0.81
N LEU A 226 -9.13 -7.87 0.40
CA LEU A 226 -10.17 -7.43 1.32
C LEU A 226 -11.03 -6.31 0.72
N ALA A 227 -10.41 -5.28 0.13
CA ALA A 227 -11.16 -4.20 -0.49
C ALA A 227 -12.00 -4.68 -1.67
N ARG A 228 -11.49 -5.61 -2.47
CA ARG A 228 -12.27 -6.23 -3.55
C ARG A 228 -13.46 -7.03 -3.01
N ASN A 229 -13.27 -7.77 -1.92
CA ASN A 229 -14.33 -8.53 -1.26
C ASN A 229 -15.47 -7.60 -0.79
N PHE A 230 -15.13 -6.47 -0.11
CA PHE A 230 -16.11 -5.46 0.27
C PHE A 230 -16.92 -4.92 -0.94
N ARG A 231 -16.24 -4.61 -2.03
CA ARG A 231 -16.89 -4.09 -3.25
C ARG A 231 -17.77 -5.14 -3.94
N THR A 232 -17.35 -6.39 -3.95
CA THR A 232 -18.16 -7.50 -4.46
C THR A 232 -19.44 -7.70 -3.64
N ALA A 233 -19.37 -7.42 -2.34
CA ALA A 233 -20.54 -7.42 -1.45
C ALA A 233 -21.38 -6.12 -1.53
N GLY A 234 -21.08 -5.20 -2.44
CA GLY A 234 -21.83 -3.96 -2.66
C GLY A 234 -21.43 -2.79 -1.76
N HIS A 235 -20.34 -2.87 -1.02
CA HIS A 235 -19.88 -1.81 -0.12
C HIS A 235 -18.84 -0.92 -0.79
N HIS A 236 -18.92 0.40 -0.52
CA HIS A 236 -17.91 1.35 -0.97
C HIS A 236 -16.60 1.19 -0.21
N THR A 237 -15.49 1.34 -0.95
CA THR A 237 -14.14 1.45 -0.39
C THR A 237 -13.48 2.74 -0.86
N ASP A 238 -12.57 3.32 -0.09
CA ASP A 238 -11.83 4.53 -0.49
C ASP A 238 -10.37 4.48 -0.05
N LEU A 239 -9.58 5.40 -0.59
CA LEU A 239 -8.19 5.65 -0.25
C LEU A 239 -8.02 7.06 0.28
N PHE A 240 -7.15 7.22 1.28
CA PHE A 240 -6.77 8.53 1.80
C PHE A 240 -5.25 8.70 1.92
N ASP A 241 -4.80 9.94 1.83
CA ASP A 241 -3.40 10.29 2.02
C ASP A 241 -3.06 10.31 3.51
N ALA A 242 -2.28 9.34 3.95
CA ALA A 242 -1.80 9.26 5.31
C ALA A 242 -0.38 9.81 5.50
N THR A 243 0.19 10.52 4.51
CA THR A 243 1.57 11.05 4.57
C THR A 243 1.84 11.92 5.80
N SER A 244 0.85 12.70 6.24
CA SER A 244 0.94 13.54 7.44
C SER A 244 0.29 12.90 8.68
N LEU A 245 -0.19 11.68 8.59
CA LEU A 245 -0.87 10.95 9.66
C LEU A 245 -0.05 9.79 10.20
N ALA A 246 0.76 9.18 9.34
CA ALA A 246 1.56 8.02 9.74
C ALA A 246 2.86 7.93 8.93
N THR A 247 3.86 7.29 9.51
CA THR A 247 5.09 6.88 8.82
C THR A 247 5.24 5.38 8.87
N CYS A 248 5.88 4.81 7.84
CA CYS A 248 6.21 3.40 7.78
C CYS A 248 7.60 3.20 7.18
N ARG A 249 8.36 2.27 7.74
CA ARG A 249 9.59 1.78 7.14
C ARG A 249 9.44 0.28 6.88
N MET A 250 8.99 -0.05 5.68
CA MET A 250 8.63 -1.42 5.29
C MET A 250 9.82 -2.40 5.30
N TYR A 251 10.99 -1.92 4.90
CA TYR A 251 12.18 -2.76 4.69
C TYR A 251 13.45 -2.01 5.11
N GLU A 252 14.46 -2.77 5.51
CA GLU A 252 15.77 -2.23 5.90
C GLU A 252 16.90 -2.67 4.96
N ARG A 253 16.70 -3.79 4.25
CA ARG A 253 17.71 -4.36 3.36
C ARG A 253 17.20 -4.41 1.92
N ALA A 254 18.08 -4.19 0.95
CA ALA A 254 17.73 -4.20 -0.47
C ALA A 254 17.07 -5.52 -0.92
N GLY A 255 17.56 -6.66 -0.43
CA GLY A 255 16.96 -7.96 -0.72
C GLY A 255 15.53 -8.13 -0.19
N ASP A 256 15.19 -7.46 0.94
CA ASP A 256 13.83 -7.51 1.50
C ASP A 256 12.87 -6.66 0.68
N VAL A 257 13.33 -5.49 0.19
CA VAL A 257 12.56 -4.68 -0.77
C VAL A 257 12.19 -5.52 -1.99
N TRP A 258 13.18 -6.15 -2.60
CA TRP A 258 12.97 -6.97 -3.79
C TRP A 258 12.00 -8.12 -3.54
N ARG A 259 12.27 -8.95 -2.52
CA ARG A 259 11.42 -10.08 -2.15
C ARG A 259 9.99 -9.67 -1.82
N GLY A 260 9.82 -8.57 -1.09
CA GLY A 260 8.51 -8.05 -0.71
C GLY A 260 7.68 -7.58 -1.89
N PHE A 261 8.29 -6.92 -2.88
CA PHE A 261 7.60 -6.51 -4.09
C PHE A 261 7.32 -7.70 -5.04
N VAL A 262 8.25 -8.65 -5.19
CA VAL A 262 8.04 -9.89 -5.96
C VAL A 262 6.88 -10.70 -5.39
N LYS A 263 6.80 -10.79 -4.05
CA LYS A 263 5.72 -11.50 -3.35
C LYS A 263 4.33 -11.00 -3.78
N ASN A 264 4.15 -9.69 -3.90
CA ASN A 264 2.85 -9.07 -4.20
C ASN A 264 2.58 -8.91 -5.70
N ALA A 265 3.59 -9.09 -6.55
CA ALA A 265 3.52 -8.76 -7.97
C ALA A 265 2.41 -9.53 -8.72
N ALA A 266 2.32 -10.84 -8.51
CA ALA A 266 1.41 -11.71 -9.25
C ALA A 266 -0.09 -11.48 -8.95
N GLU A 267 -0.42 -10.83 -7.82
CA GLU A 267 -1.79 -10.45 -7.46
C GLU A 267 -2.13 -9.00 -7.89
N GLY A 268 -1.13 -8.26 -8.37
CA GLY A 268 -1.25 -6.88 -8.84
C GLY A 268 -0.95 -6.73 -10.33
N LEU A 269 -0.03 -5.82 -10.64
CA LEU A 269 0.36 -5.47 -12.02
C LEU A 269 1.01 -6.63 -12.78
N GLY A 270 1.65 -7.57 -12.07
CA GLY A 270 2.27 -8.79 -12.61
C GLY A 270 1.28 -9.93 -12.85
N SER A 271 -0.02 -9.70 -12.75
CA SER A 271 -1.02 -10.74 -13.09
C SER A 271 -0.96 -11.11 -14.57
N PRO A 272 -1.28 -12.37 -14.96
CA PRO A 272 -1.20 -12.83 -16.36
C PRO A 272 -1.96 -11.96 -17.36
N ARG A 273 -3.03 -11.29 -16.91
CA ARG A 273 -3.86 -10.43 -17.78
C ARG A 273 -3.27 -9.02 -17.96
N LEU A 274 -2.52 -8.52 -16.97
CA LEU A 274 -2.07 -7.14 -16.94
C LEU A 274 -0.60 -6.98 -17.30
N ILE A 275 0.23 -8.01 -17.14
CA ILE A 275 1.69 -7.89 -17.26
C ILE A 275 2.15 -7.34 -18.61
N VAL A 276 1.57 -7.82 -19.72
CA VAL A 276 1.94 -7.37 -21.07
C VAL A 276 1.52 -5.93 -21.31
N PRO A 277 0.22 -5.53 -21.14
CA PRO A 277 -0.18 -4.15 -21.34
C PRO A 277 0.53 -3.18 -20.38
N VAL A 278 0.78 -3.57 -19.13
CA VAL A 278 1.54 -2.77 -18.17
C VAL A 278 3.00 -2.61 -18.61
N THR A 279 3.65 -3.67 -19.10
CA THR A 279 5.02 -3.60 -19.61
C THR A 279 5.12 -2.65 -20.78
N ILE A 280 4.19 -2.73 -21.74
CA ILE A 280 4.16 -1.84 -22.89
C ILE A 280 3.95 -0.39 -22.44
N LEU A 281 2.94 -0.14 -21.61
CA LEU A 281 2.58 1.20 -21.16
C LEU A 281 3.70 1.87 -20.34
N LEU A 282 4.26 1.15 -19.36
CA LEU A 282 5.37 1.67 -18.54
C LEU A 282 6.67 1.72 -19.31
N GLY A 283 6.97 0.70 -20.13
CA GLY A 283 8.18 0.66 -20.94
C GLY A 283 8.24 1.81 -21.96
N LEU A 284 7.16 1.98 -22.73
CA LEU A 284 7.08 3.06 -23.72
C LEU A 284 6.95 4.44 -23.07
N GLY A 285 6.15 4.58 -22.00
CA GLY A 285 5.89 5.89 -21.42
C GLY A 285 6.99 6.40 -20.48
N GLN A 286 7.70 5.51 -19.78
CA GLN A 286 8.57 5.90 -18.67
C GLN A 286 10.06 5.54 -18.87
N VAL A 287 10.38 4.57 -19.77
CA VAL A 287 11.75 4.10 -20.01
C VAL A 287 12.23 4.48 -21.41
N ALA A 288 11.47 4.13 -22.43
CA ALA A 288 11.86 4.36 -23.83
C ALA A 288 12.15 5.83 -24.17
N PRO A 289 11.48 6.85 -23.60
CA PRO A 289 11.80 8.24 -23.87
C PRO A 289 13.26 8.60 -23.52
N ALA A 290 13.78 8.08 -22.40
CA ALA A 290 15.18 8.33 -22.01
C ALA A 290 16.14 7.70 -23.02
N ILE A 291 15.86 6.49 -23.49
CA ILE A 291 16.67 5.80 -24.50
C ILE A 291 16.63 6.55 -25.84
N LEU A 292 15.42 6.90 -26.32
CA LEU A 292 15.26 7.62 -27.59
C LEU A 292 15.97 8.98 -27.58
N ARG A 293 15.89 9.70 -26.44
CA ARG A 293 16.52 11.02 -26.30
C ARG A 293 18.04 10.95 -26.40
N THR A 294 18.65 9.86 -25.94
CA THR A 294 20.13 9.68 -25.98
C THR A 294 20.59 9.08 -27.30
N THR A 295 19.91 8.07 -27.81
CA THR A 295 20.37 7.32 -29.03
C THR A 295 19.97 7.97 -30.35
N HIS A 296 18.90 8.76 -30.38
CA HIS A 296 18.35 9.39 -31.59
C HIS A 296 18.31 10.92 -31.49
N ALA A 297 19.25 11.51 -30.76
CA ALA A 297 19.36 12.96 -30.61
C ALA A 297 19.57 13.71 -31.95
N HIS A 298 20.12 13.02 -32.95
CA HIS A 298 20.33 13.53 -34.30
C HIS A 298 19.06 13.64 -35.14
N LEU A 299 17.93 13.07 -34.69
CA LEU A 299 16.62 13.18 -35.35
C LEU A 299 15.76 14.19 -34.60
N PRO A 300 15.64 15.46 -35.07
CA PRO A 300 15.03 16.55 -34.29
C PRO A 300 13.62 16.25 -33.77
N THR A 301 12.76 15.71 -34.65
CA THR A 301 11.36 15.36 -34.28
C THR A 301 11.31 14.25 -33.20
N VAL A 302 12.15 13.22 -33.33
CA VAL A 302 12.21 12.12 -32.33
C VAL A 302 12.74 12.65 -31.01
N ALA A 303 13.82 13.43 -31.05
CA ALA A 303 14.40 14.04 -29.87
C ALA A 303 13.44 14.98 -29.15
N PHE A 304 12.65 15.75 -29.89
CA PHE A 304 11.62 16.65 -29.37
C PHE A 304 10.50 15.86 -28.66
N LEU A 305 9.89 14.88 -29.33
CA LEU A 305 8.83 14.04 -28.77
C LEU A 305 9.30 13.26 -27.54
N ALA A 306 10.50 12.70 -27.59
CA ALA A 306 11.09 11.97 -26.46
C ALA A 306 11.37 12.89 -25.26
N ALA A 307 11.82 14.14 -25.51
CA ALA A 307 12.02 15.12 -24.44
C ALA A 307 10.71 15.47 -23.72
N TRP A 308 9.62 15.69 -24.47
CA TRP A 308 8.30 15.95 -23.88
C TRP A 308 7.76 14.74 -23.11
N ALA A 309 7.91 13.52 -23.65
CA ALA A 309 7.52 12.29 -22.94
C ALA A 309 8.27 12.16 -21.60
N LEU A 310 9.57 12.41 -21.62
CA LEU A 310 10.43 12.36 -20.44
C LEU A 310 10.03 13.45 -19.41
N LEU A 311 9.78 14.67 -19.88
CA LEU A 311 9.30 15.77 -19.03
C LEU A 311 7.99 15.41 -18.31
N LEU A 312 7.00 14.84 -19.03
CA LEU A 312 5.73 14.42 -18.47
C LEU A 312 5.91 13.33 -17.39
N SER A 313 6.82 12.38 -17.62
CA SER A 313 7.17 11.37 -16.63
C SER A 313 7.73 12.00 -15.35
N PHE A 314 8.64 12.97 -15.50
CA PHE A 314 9.23 13.67 -14.35
C PHE A 314 8.25 14.61 -13.64
N ILE A 315 7.31 15.23 -14.35
CA ILE A 315 6.27 16.07 -13.72
C ILE A 315 5.45 15.25 -12.72
N ALA A 316 4.95 14.09 -13.11
CA ALA A 316 4.19 13.22 -12.20
C ALA A 316 5.03 12.77 -11.00
N ARG A 317 6.31 12.45 -11.22
CA ARG A 317 7.23 12.03 -10.16
C ARG A 317 7.63 13.16 -9.22
N ALA A 318 7.90 14.36 -9.76
CA ALA A 318 8.19 15.54 -8.95
C ALA A 318 6.98 15.93 -8.08
N ALA A 319 5.78 15.91 -8.67
CA ALA A 319 4.54 16.15 -7.92
C ALA A 319 4.36 15.13 -6.78
N ALA A 320 4.67 13.83 -7.03
CA ALA A 320 4.66 12.81 -5.98
C ALA A 320 5.71 13.09 -4.90
N ALA A 321 6.94 13.46 -5.29
CA ALA A 321 8.02 13.72 -4.35
C ALA A 321 7.69 14.91 -3.43
N ILE A 322 7.14 15.98 -3.95
CA ILE A 322 6.70 17.15 -3.18
C ILE A 322 5.56 16.75 -2.24
N ARG A 323 4.48 16.12 -2.77
CA ARG A 323 3.27 15.82 -2.01
C ARG A 323 3.48 14.80 -0.91
N PHE A 324 4.26 13.72 -1.20
CA PHE A 324 4.46 12.58 -0.31
C PHE A 324 5.83 12.59 0.38
N ARG A 325 6.55 13.72 0.30
CA ARG A 325 7.87 13.92 0.94
C ARG A 325 8.86 12.81 0.58
N GLN A 326 8.91 12.45 -0.71
CA GLN A 326 9.82 11.41 -1.22
C GLN A 326 11.20 12.02 -1.55
N PRO A 327 12.28 11.22 -1.52
CA PRO A 327 13.61 11.71 -1.87
C PRO A 327 13.70 12.08 -3.36
N TRP A 328 14.31 13.24 -3.67
CA TRP A 328 14.47 13.72 -5.06
C TRP A 328 15.28 12.78 -5.93
N LEU A 329 16.21 12.00 -5.35
CA LEU A 329 16.94 10.97 -6.07
C LEU A 329 15.99 9.95 -6.72
N SER A 330 14.85 9.65 -6.10
CA SER A 330 13.84 8.76 -6.67
C SER A 330 13.16 9.33 -7.92
N VAL A 331 13.14 10.64 -8.07
CA VAL A 331 12.66 11.33 -9.27
C VAL A 331 13.69 11.18 -10.40
N LEU A 332 14.94 11.50 -10.13
CA LEU A 332 16.03 11.40 -11.12
C LEU A 332 16.20 9.96 -11.63
N LEU A 333 16.06 8.99 -10.75
CA LEU A 333 16.18 7.56 -11.06
C LEU A 333 14.88 6.93 -11.58
N HIS A 334 13.86 7.72 -11.89
CA HIS A 334 12.55 7.18 -12.25
C HIS A 334 12.56 6.14 -13.38
N PRO A 335 13.21 6.35 -14.53
CA PRO A 335 13.25 5.33 -15.59
C PRO A 335 13.89 4.01 -15.13
N LEU A 336 14.94 4.08 -14.30
CA LEU A 336 15.58 2.92 -13.71
C LEU A 336 14.66 2.22 -12.69
N GLY A 337 13.94 3.00 -11.89
CA GLY A 337 12.94 2.47 -10.94
C GLY A 337 11.83 1.71 -11.66
N ILE A 338 11.30 2.26 -12.76
CA ILE A 338 10.28 1.57 -13.58
C ILE A 338 10.85 0.29 -14.19
N LEU A 339 12.08 0.29 -14.69
CA LEU A 339 12.72 -0.91 -15.21
C LEU A 339 12.83 -2.00 -14.12
N ALA A 340 13.31 -1.62 -12.93
CA ALA A 340 13.37 -2.53 -11.78
C ALA A 340 11.97 -3.05 -11.39
N LEU A 341 10.94 -2.19 -11.38
CA LEU A 341 9.56 -2.59 -11.12
C LEU A 341 9.08 -3.62 -12.16
N LEU A 342 9.33 -3.41 -13.44
CA LEU A 342 8.95 -4.36 -14.50
C LEU A 342 9.63 -5.71 -14.32
N VAL A 343 10.93 -5.73 -14.01
CA VAL A 343 11.66 -6.98 -13.72
C VAL A 343 11.03 -7.72 -12.55
N ILE A 344 10.69 -7.01 -11.46
CA ILE A 344 10.01 -7.56 -10.29
C ILE A 344 8.64 -8.17 -10.68
N GLN A 345 7.85 -7.47 -11.52
CA GLN A 345 6.53 -7.97 -11.94
C GLN A 345 6.67 -9.27 -12.76
N TRP A 346 7.62 -9.32 -13.67
CA TRP A 346 7.89 -10.53 -14.45
C TRP A 346 8.44 -11.67 -13.59
N GLU A 347 9.35 -11.40 -12.65
CA GLU A 347 9.83 -12.41 -11.70
C GLU A 347 8.68 -12.99 -10.87
N GLY A 348 7.79 -12.15 -10.35
CA GLY A 348 6.64 -12.60 -9.58
C GLY A 348 5.71 -13.50 -10.40
N LEU A 349 5.44 -13.15 -11.66
CA LEU A 349 4.65 -13.99 -12.56
C LEU A 349 5.33 -15.33 -12.85
N PHE A 350 6.62 -15.33 -13.19
CA PHE A 350 7.36 -16.57 -13.45
C PHE A 350 7.43 -17.48 -12.22
N ARG A 351 7.62 -16.93 -11.03
CA ARG A 351 7.57 -17.72 -9.77
C ARG A 351 6.21 -18.39 -9.59
N LYS A 352 5.14 -17.64 -9.84
CA LYS A 352 3.76 -18.20 -9.78
C LYS A 352 3.54 -19.29 -10.80
N LEU A 353 3.93 -19.09 -12.07
CA LEU A 353 3.78 -20.09 -13.14
C LEU A 353 4.61 -21.37 -12.89
N LEU A 354 5.76 -21.21 -12.23
CA LEU A 354 6.64 -22.33 -11.88
C LEU A 354 6.33 -22.94 -10.51
N ASN A 355 5.21 -22.54 -9.86
CA ASN A 355 4.81 -22.96 -8.51
C ASN A 355 5.96 -22.84 -7.49
N ARG A 356 6.82 -21.81 -7.62
CA ARG A 356 7.91 -21.57 -6.68
C ARG A 356 7.36 -20.84 -5.46
N PRO A 357 7.54 -21.40 -4.25
CA PRO A 357 7.00 -20.80 -3.04
C PRO A 357 7.62 -19.43 -2.77
N VAL A 358 6.83 -18.53 -2.20
CA VAL A 358 7.27 -17.22 -1.75
C VAL A 358 7.41 -17.23 -0.23
N GLY A 359 8.59 -16.90 0.27
CA GLY A 359 8.85 -16.86 1.72
C GLY A 359 8.59 -15.47 2.31
N TRP A 360 7.99 -15.44 3.52
CA TRP A 360 7.85 -14.21 4.28
C TRP A 360 7.85 -14.48 5.79
N ARG A 361 8.68 -13.75 6.58
CA ARG A 361 8.76 -13.87 8.04
C ARG A 361 8.90 -15.33 8.53
N GLY A 362 9.72 -16.14 7.86
CA GLY A 362 9.97 -17.53 8.21
C GLY A 362 8.87 -18.53 7.80
N ARG A 363 7.83 -18.09 7.06
CA ARG A 363 6.81 -18.94 6.46
C ARG A 363 6.94 -18.95 4.94
N THR A 364 6.62 -20.08 4.32
CA THR A 364 6.56 -20.25 2.86
C THR A 364 5.09 -20.39 2.43
N TYR A 365 4.73 -19.70 1.34
CA TYR A 365 3.41 -19.74 0.75
C TYR A 365 3.54 -20.24 -0.69
N SER A 366 2.73 -21.18 -1.09
CA SER A 366 2.65 -21.76 -2.45
C SER A 366 1.49 -21.18 -3.23
#